data_f1dae0ab8f058357ed0bec0870fd1dec
#
_entry.id   f1dae0ab8f058357ed0bec0870fd1dec
#
_cell.length_a   1.000
_cell.length_b   1.000
_cell.length_c   1.000
_cell.angle_alpha   90.00
_cell.angle_beta   90.00
_cell.angle_gamma   90.00
#
_symmetry.space_group_name_H-M   'P 1'
#
loop_
_entity.id
_entity.type
_entity.pdbx_description
1 polymer ?
#
loop_
_entity_poly.entity_id
_entity_poly.type
_entity_poly.pdbx_seq_one_letter_code
_entity_poly.pdbx_strand_id
1 'polypeptide(L)'
;MNSKEAMIEIFKNARKICGNKPLACNILHAINDYSKVVEYAIEAGANIIVTGAGLPLELPKLVENHPDVAIVPIVSSGRALKIICKKWKAAGRLPDAVIVEGPKSGGHQGVKAEDLFLPEHQLENIVPEVKEERDKWGDFPIIAAGGIWDNDDIQKIMELGADAVQLGTRFIGTYECDASEEFKNILVNAEKEDIVIVKSPVGYPGRSIKTNLIKNLKADNQAIKCYSNCIAPCNLGEGARKVGFCIANCLGDSYNGKVDTGLFFSGENGYRVNKLISVEDLINELITPCRKDIIVNISTENIIENTVNF
;
A
#
# COMPACT_ATOMS: atom_id res chain seq x y z
N MET A 1 23.34 9.55 2.18
CA MET A 1 22.74 9.30 0.85
C MET A 1 21.49 10.16 0.76
N ASN A 2 21.29 10.92 -0.31
CA ASN A 2 20.05 11.66 -0.50
C ASN A 2 18.93 10.73 -1.02
N SER A 3 17.67 11.18 -1.00
CA SER A 3 16.51 10.35 -1.35
C SER A 3 16.56 9.80 -2.79
N LYS A 4 17.10 10.56 -3.73
CA LYS A 4 17.28 10.15 -5.13
C LYS A 4 18.30 9.02 -5.26
N GLU A 5 19.45 9.18 -4.65
CA GLU A 5 20.52 8.16 -4.67
C GLU A 5 20.06 6.86 -4.02
N ALA A 6 19.34 6.95 -2.87
CA ALA A 6 18.79 5.78 -2.20
C ALA A 6 17.79 5.04 -3.10
N MET A 7 16.91 5.75 -3.78
CA MET A 7 15.93 5.15 -4.68
C MET A 7 16.61 4.45 -5.86
N ILE A 8 17.58 5.11 -6.51
CA ILE A 8 18.34 4.51 -7.62
C ILE A 8 19.05 3.24 -7.16
N GLU A 9 19.64 3.21 -5.97
CA GLU A 9 20.31 2.02 -5.44
C GLU A 9 19.33 0.87 -5.17
N ILE A 10 18.17 1.17 -4.56
CA ILE A 10 17.11 0.17 -4.31
C ILE A 10 16.63 -0.43 -5.63
N PHE A 11 16.30 0.41 -6.62
CA PHE A 11 15.85 -0.07 -7.94
C PHE A 11 16.92 -0.87 -8.66
N LYS A 12 18.19 -0.45 -8.60
CA LYS A 12 19.32 -1.20 -9.15
C LYS A 12 19.46 -2.60 -8.53
N ASN A 13 19.26 -2.71 -7.23
CA ASN A 13 19.32 -3.99 -6.52
C ASN A 13 18.11 -4.87 -6.87
N ALA A 14 16.89 -4.32 -6.88
CA ALA A 14 15.70 -5.03 -7.32
C ALA A 14 15.83 -5.51 -8.77
N ARG A 15 16.37 -4.68 -9.66
CA ARG A 15 16.60 -5.03 -11.07
C ARG A 15 17.56 -6.21 -11.27
N LYS A 16 18.57 -6.37 -10.41
CA LYS A 16 19.46 -7.55 -10.44
C LYS A 16 18.70 -8.85 -10.18
N ILE A 17 17.65 -8.80 -9.38
CA ILE A 17 16.83 -9.97 -9.00
C ILE A 17 15.76 -10.25 -10.05
N CYS A 18 15.01 -9.22 -10.44
CA CYS A 18 13.84 -9.38 -11.32
C CYS A 18 14.16 -9.31 -12.83
N GLY A 19 15.40 -8.95 -13.21
CA GLY A 19 15.77 -8.78 -14.63
C GLY A 19 14.94 -7.69 -15.28
N ASN A 20 14.27 -7.99 -16.39
CA ASN A 20 13.45 -7.03 -17.15
C ASN A 20 11.98 -7.00 -16.73
N LYS A 21 11.58 -7.72 -15.66
CA LYS A 21 10.19 -7.69 -15.17
C LYS A 21 9.81 -6.29 -14.68
N PRO A 22 8.53 -5.85 -14.80
CA PRO A 22 8.11 -4.54 -14.35
C PRO A 22 8.36 -4.32 -12.86
N LEU A 23 8.83 -3.12 -12.52
CA LEU A 23 9.00 -2.66 -11.14
C LEU A 23 8.06 -1.48 -10.87
N ALA A 24 7.33 -1.56 -9.77
CA ALA A 24 6.46 -0.49 -9.29
C ALA A 24 7.10 0.29 -8.13
N CYS A 25 6.84 1.59 -8.09
CA CYS A 25 7.13 2.44 -6.93
C CYS A 25 5.81 2.94 -6.33
N ASN A 26 5.55 2.63 -5.06
CA ASN A 26 4.41 3.18 -4.33
C ASN A 26 4.82 4.46 -3.61
N ILE A 27 4.19 5.58 -3.95
CA ILE A 27 4.52 6.92 -3.46
C ILE A 27 3.30 7.53 -2.77
N LEU A 28 3.47 7.93 -1.51
CA LEU A 28 2.43 8.64 -0.76
C LEU A 28 2.22 10.04 -1.34
N HIS A 29 1.01 10.35 -1.79
CA HIS A 29 0.69 11.69 -2.31
C HIS A 29 0.84 12.79 -1.25
N ALA A 30 0.61 12.46 0.02
CA ALA A 30 0.67 13.41 1.15
C ALA A 30 2.08 13.90 1.52
N ILE A 31 3.16 13.38 0.91
CA ILE A 31 4.51 13.87 1.17
C ILE A 31 4.76 15.23 0.51
N ASN A 32 5.54 16.09 1.17
CA ASN A 32 5.77 17.46 0.69
C ASN A 32 6.53 17.54 -0.65
N ASP A 33 7.42 16.58 -0.92
CA ASP A 33 8.22 16.53 -2.16
C ASP A 33 7.65 15.51 -3.19
N TYR A 34 6.31 15.28 -3.21
CA TYR A 34 5.67 14.28 -4.05
C TYR A 34 6.15 14.29 -5.50
N SER A 35 6.10 15.45 -6.16
CA SER A 35 6.50 15.57 -7.58
C SER A 35 7.97 15.18 -7.82
N LYS A 36 8.88 15.57 -6.92
CA LYS A 36 10.29 15.19 -7.01
C LYS A 36 10.49 13.69 -6.81
N VAL A 37 9.73 13.09 -5.88
CA VAL A 37 9.84 11.64 -5.62
C VAL A 37 9.32 10.83 -6.80
N VAL A 38 8.25 11.29 -7.47
CA VAL A 38 7.79 10.71 -8.76
C VAL A 38 8.90 10.78 -9.81
N GLU A 39 9.52 11.94 -9.99
CA GLU A 39 10.66 12.11 -10.92
C GLU A 39 11.83 11.17 -10.60
N TYR A 40 12.21 11.05 -9.31
CA TYR A 40 13.26 10.13 -8.88
C TYR A 40 12.93 8.67 -9.14
N ALA A 41 11.67 8.27 -8.97
CA ALA A 41 11.21 6.91 -9.26
C ALA A 41 11.32 6.58 -10.76
N ILE A 42 10.92 7.52 -11.62
CA ILE A 42 11.06 7.39 -13.08
C ILE A 42 12.53 7.29 -13.48
N GLU A 43 13.38 8.17 -12.98
CA GLU A 43 14.83 8.15 -13.24
C GLU A 43 15.51 6.86 -12.72
N ALA A 44 15.00 6.29 -11.61
CA ALA A 44 15.46 5.02 -11.07
C ALA A 44 15.02 3.81 -11.91
N GLY A 45 14.12 3.99 -12.88
CA GLY A 45 13.63 2.95 -13.79
C GLY A 45 12.35 2.26 -13.32
N ALA A 46 11.49 2.96 -12.58
CA ALA A 46 10.14 2.49 -12.28
C ALA A 46 9.31 2.38 -13.57
N ASN A 47 8.66 1.25 -13.77
CA ASN A 47 7.73 1.03 -14.85
C ASN A 47 6.30 1.44 -14.48
N ILE A 48 6.01 1.46 -13.17
CA ILE A 48 4.67 1.72 -12.64
C ILE A 48 4.81 2.66 -11.44
N ILE A 49 4.01 3.72 -11.42
CA ILE A 49 3.84 4.59 -10.25
C ILE A 49 2.49 4.28 -9.60
N VAL A 50 2.54 3.70 -8.42
CA VAL A 50 1.37 3.50 -7.55
C VAL A 50 1.29 4.68 -6.59
N THR A 51 0.10 5.23 -6.35
CA THR A 51 -0.03 6.38 -5.47
C THR A 51 -1.36 6.42 -4.71
N GLY A 52 -1.26 6.73 -3.42
CA GLY A 52 -2.38 6.81 -2.49
C GLY A 52 -2.12 7.85 -1.39
N ALA A 53 -2.90 7.80 -0.30
CA ALA A 53 -2.88 8.79 0.78
C ALA A 53 -3.19 10.21 0.28
N GLY A 54 -4.26 10.34 -0.50
CA GLY A 54 -4.75 11.55 -1.14
C GLY A 54 -5.21 11.29 -2.56
N LEU A 55 -5.63 12.33 -3.26
CA LEU A 55 -6.04 12.26 -4.66
C LEU A 55 -4.92 12.85 -5.54
N PRO A 56 -4.14 12.02 -6.26
CA PRO A 56 -2.97 12.44 -7.03
C PRO A 56 -3.39 13.04 -8.39
N LEU A 57 -4.13 14.15 -8.35
CA LEU A 57 -4.77 14.72 -9.53
C LEU A 57 -3.79 15.24 -10.58
N GLU A 58 -2.57 15.58 -10.18
CA GLU A 58 -1.49 16.08 -11.02
C GLU A 58 -0.61 14.99 -11.63
N LEU A 59 -0.75 13.72 -11.22
CA LEU A 59 0.15 12.65 -11.65
C LEU A 59 0.25 12.49 -13.18
N PRO A 60 -0.85 12.55 -13.98
CA PRO A 60 -0.75 12.50 -15.44
C PRO A 60 0.20 13.54 -16.03
N LYS A 61 0.21 14.74 -15.45
CA LYS A 61 1.11 15.83 -15.88
C LYS A 61 2.56 15.56 -15.49
N LEU A 62 2.80 14.96 -14.33
CA LEU A 62 4.16 14.62 -13.88
C LEU A 62 4.80 13.54 -14.75
N VAL A 63 4.00 12.69 -15.38
CA VAL A 63 4.47 11.60 -16.26
C VAL A 63 4.21 11.88 -17.76
N GLU A 64 3.87 13.11 -18.14
CA GLU A 64 3.47 13.41 -19.54
C GLU A 64 4.57 13.09 -20.56
N ASN A 65 5.83 13.20 -20.19
CA ASN A 65 6.98 12.86 -21.03
C ASN A 65 7.41 11.39 -20.91
N HIS A 66 6.69 10.58 -20.15
CA HIS A 66 6.95 9.16 -19.88
C HIS A 66 5.68 8.32 -20.11
N PRO A 67 5.18 8.25 -21.36
CA PRO A 67 3.90 7.57 -21.67
C PRO A 67 3.94 6.06 -21.41
N ASP A 68 5.12 5.47 -21.36
CA ASP A 68 5.41 4.07 -21.05
C ASP A 68 5.38 3.75 -19.54
N VAL A 69 5.35 4.76 -18.67
CA VAL A 69 5.20 4.57 -17.23
C VAL A 69 3.73 4.48 -16.88
N ALA A 70 3.30 3.33 -16.37
CA ALA A 70 1.92 3.11 -15.92
C ALA A 70 1.61 3.88 -14.64
N ILE A 71 0.39 4.41 -14.52
CA ILE A 71 -0.07 5.18 -13.35
C ILE A 71 -1.28 4.52 -12.71
N VAL A 72 -1.13 4.17 -11.42
CA VAL A 72 -2.09 3.36 -10.68
C VAL A 72 -2.48 4.07 -9.37
N PRO A 73 -3.67 4.68 -9.29
CA PRO A 73 -4.14 5.29 -8.06
C PRO A 73 -4.65 4.24 -7.07
N ILE A 74 -4.55 4.54 -5.77
CA ILE A 74 -5.19 3.79 -4.69
C ILE A 74 -6.45 4.55 -4.26
N VAL A 75 -7.58 3.87 -4.21
CA VAL A 75 -8.88 4.43 -3.82
C VAL A 75 -9.57 3.56 -2.77
N SER A 76 -10.47 4.17 -1.99
CA SER A 76 -11.31 3.46 -1.01
C SER A 76 -12.81 3.63 -1.31
N SER A 77 -13.17 4.08 -2.53
CA SER A 77 -14.57 4.24 -2.97
C SER A 77 -14.67 4.53 -4.46
N GLY A 78 -15.80 4.22 -5.09
CA GLY A 78 -16.11 4.60 -6.46
C GLY A 78 -16.16 6.13 -6.65
N ARG A 79 -16.58 6.87 -5.61
CA ARG A 79 -16.52 8.34 -5.64
C ARG A 79 -15.09 8.87 -5.82
N ALA A 80 -14.11 8.30 -5.13
CA ALA A 80 -12.71 8.68 -5.29
C ALA A 80 -12.21 8.37 -6.70
N LEU A 81 -12.52 7.19 -7.23
CA LEU A 81 -12.18 6.83 -8.61
C LEU A 81 -12.80 7.79 -9.61
N LYS A 82 -14.08 8.13 -9.47
CA LYS A 82 -14.77 9.10 -10.33
C LYS A 82 -14.05 10.44 -10.40
N ILE A 83 -13.59 10.96 -9.27
CA ILE A 83 -12.88 12.25 -9.21
C ILE A 83 -11.55 12.14 -9.96
N ILE A 84 -10.79 11.06 -9.73
CA ILE A 84 -9.51 10.80 -10.38
C ILE A 84 -9.72 10.68 -11.90
N CYS A 85 -10.61 9.79 -12.36
CA CYS A 85 -10.86 9.58 -13.78
C CYS A 85 -11.30 10.86 -14.49
N LYS A 86 -12.20 11.64 -13.88
CA LYS A 86 -12.63 12.92 -14.44
C LYS A 86 -11.46 13.90 -14.63
N LYS A 87 -10.59 14.01 -13.63
CA LYS A 87 -9.45 14.94 -13.66
C LYS A 87 -8.34 14.45 -14.60
N TRP A 88 -8.03 13.15 -14.54
CA TRP A 88 -6.99 12.57 -15.37
C TRP A 88 -7.38 12.55 -16.84
N LYS A 89 -8.64 12.24 -17.18
CA LYS A 89 -9.14 12.33 -18.55
C LYS A 89 -9.03 13.75 -19.14
N ALA A 90 -9.28 14.75 -18.31
CA ALA A 90 -9.08 16.16 -18.71
C ALA A 90 -7.60 16.51 -18.94
N ALA A 91 -6.67 15.75 -18.36
CA ALA A 91 -5.24 15.84 -18.61
C ALA A 91 -4.75 14.87 -19.72
N GLY A 92 -5.68 14.25 -20.45
CA GLY A 92 -5.37 13.40 -21.61
C GLY A 92 -5.05 11.93 -21.27
N ARG A 93 -5.24 11.46 -20.03
CA ARG A 93 -4.92 10.09 -19.62
C ARG A 93 -5.96 9.52 -18.65
N LEU A 94 -6.11 8.20 -18.62
CA LEU A 94 -6.88 7.45 -17.62
C LEU A 94 -5.91 6.59 -16.78
N PRO A 95 -6.34 6.03 -15.64
CA PRO A 95 -5.56 5.02 -14.93
C PRO A 95 -5.24 3.81 -15.80
N ASP A 96 -4.04 3.26 -15.65
CA ASP A 96 -3.65 1.99 -16.29
C ASP A 96 -4.13 0.78 -15.47
N ALA A 97 -4.36 0.98 -14.17
CA ALA A 97 -5.06 0.09 -13.25
C ALA A 97 -5.54 0.91 -12.05
N VAL A 98 -6.36 0.33 -11.18
CA VAL A 98 -6.74 0.95 -9.90
C VAL A 98 -6.58 -0.05 -8.76
N ILE A 99 -5.97 0.38 -7.65
CA ILE A 99 -5.95 -0.40 -6.42
C ILE A 99 -7.11 0.06 -5.54
N VAL A 100 -7.93 -0.90 -5.09
CA VAL A 100 -9.06 -0.68 -4.18
C VAL A 100 -8.65 -1.17 -2.80
N GLU A 101 -8.46 -0.24 -1.88
CA GLU A 101 -7.99 -0.56 -0.54
C GLU A 101 -9.14 -0.52 0.49
N GLY A 102 -9.41 -1.68 1.08
CA GLY A 102 -10.40 -1.85 2.14
C GLY A 102 -9.85 -1.53 3.54
N PRO A 103 -10.73 -1.36 4.54
CA PRO A 103 -10.38 -0.89 5.89
C PRO A 103 -9.64 -1.94 6.74
N LYS A 104 -9.45 -3.17 6.25
CA LYS A 104 -8.66 -4.22 6.90
C LYS A 104 -7.18 -4.17 6.54
N SER A 105 -6.75 -3.17 5.77
CA SER A 105 -5.34 -2.95 5.43
C SER A 105 -4.51 -2.58 6.68
N GLY A 106 -3.19 -2.75 6.57
CA GLY A 106 -2.23 -2.22 7.53
C GLY A 106 -1.89 -0.76 7.25
N GLY A 107 -1.40 -0.05 8.24
CA GLY A 107 -1.04 1.35 8.09
C GLY A 107 -2.23 2.30 8.04
N HIS A 108 -2.10 3.40 7.32
CA HIS A 108 -3.11 4.45 7.29
C HIS A 108 -4.35 4.02 6.48
N GLN A 109 -5.52 4.33 7.03
CA GLN A 109 -6.80 3.94 6.45
C GLN A 109 -7.38 5.07 5.59
N GLY A 110 -8.04 4.71 4.49
CA GLY A 110 -8.71 5.68 3.60
C GLY A 110 -10.05 6.22 4.11
N VAL A 111 -10.51 5.76 5.29
CA VAL A 111 -11.76 6.16 5.94
C VAL A 111 -11.52 6.60 7.39
N LYS A 112 -12.48 7.28 8.00
CA LYS A 112 -12.39 7.69 9.40
C LYS A 112 -12.44 6.50 10.35
N ALA A 113 -11.91 6.67 11.58
CA ALA A 113 -11.86 5.61 12.57
C ALA A 113 -13.26 5.06 12.94
N GLU A 114 -14.25 5.93 13.04
CA GLU A 114 -15.65 5.56 13.32
C GLU A 114 -16.33 4.78 12.20
N ASP A 115 -15.85 4.93 10.96
CA ASP A 115 -16.46 4.35 9.77
C ASP A 115 -15.80 3.02 9.34
N LEU A 116 -14.66 2.64 9.96
CA LEU A 116 -13.86 1.46 9.58
C LEU A 116 -14.64 0.14 9.56
N PHE A 117 -15.66 0.04 10.42
CA PHE A 117 -16.43 -1.19 10.58
C PHE A 117 -17.79 -1.15 9.89
N LEU A 118 -18.12 -0.04 9.22
CA LEU A 118 -19.38 0.07 8.48
C LEU A 118 -19.36 -0.86 7.26
N PRO A 119 -20.48 -1.54 6.96
CA PRO A 119 -20.55 -2.49 5.83
C PRO A 119 -20.15 -1.86 4.49
N GLU A 120 -20.60 -0.64 4.22
CA GLU A 120 -20.32 0.07 2.97
C GLU A 120 -18.84 0.34 2.71
N HIS A 121 -18.00 0.31 3.75
CA HIS A 121 -16.56 0.49 3.63
C HIS A 121 -15.78 -0.84 3.54
N GLN A 122 -16.44 -1.98 3.71
CA GLN A 122 -15.78 -3.27 3.58
C GLN A 122 -15.40 -3.55 2.11
N LEU A 123 -14.27 -4.22 1.90
CA LEU A 123 -13.70 -4.46 0.58
C LEU A 123 -14.71 -5.14 -0.36
N GLU A 124 -15.52 -6.05 0.18
CA GLU A 124 -16.56 -6.79 -0.54
C GLU A 124 -17.67 -5.91 -1.11
N ASN A 125 -17.85 -4.72 -0.55
CA ASN A 125 -18.84 -3.73 -1.04
C ASN A 125 -18.17 -2.64 -1.88
N ILE A 126 -16.92 -2.26 -1.56
CA ILE A 126 -16.19 -1.23 -2.31
C ILE A 126 -15.78 -1.75 -3.71
N VAL A 127 -15.38 -3.01 -3.86
CA VAL A 127 -14.92 -3.54 -5.15
C VAL A 127 -16.02 -3.49 -6.20
N PRO A 128 -17.27 -3.96 -5.95
CA PRO A 128 -18.38 -3.80 -6.90
C PRO A 128 -18.71 -2.33 -7.20
N GLU A 129 -18.70 -1.45 -6.20
CA GLU A 129 -18.92 0.00 -6.39
C GLU A 129 -17.87 0.61 -7.33
N VAL A 130 -16.60 0.28 -7.10
CA VAL A 130 -15.49 0.76 -7.91
C VAL A 130 -15.57 0.18 -9.33
N LYS A 131 -15.97 -1.09 -9.47
CA LYS A 131 -16.17 -1.72 -10.77
C LYS A 131 -17.28 -1.00 -11.58
N GLU A 132 -18.42 -0.74 -10.96
CA GLU A 132 -19.51 0.00 -11.61
C GLU A 132 -19.06 1.40 -12.07
N GLU A 133 -18.23 2.07 -11.27
CA GLU A 133 -17.70 3.38 -11.65
C GLU A 133 -16.64 3.24 -12.76
N ARG A 134 -15.71 2.28 -12.67
CA ARG A 134 -14.66 2.02 -13.66
C ARG A 134 -15.24 1.79 -15.05
N ASP A 135 -16.30 0.99 -15.14
CA ASP A 135 -16.95 0.62 -16.41
C ASP A 135 -17.51 1.83 -17.20
N LYS A 136 -17.66 2.99 -16.54
CA LYS A 136 -18.03 4.27 -17.18
C LYS A 136 -16.86 4.97 -17.88
N TRP A 137 -15.61 4.57 -17.53
CA TRP A 137 -14.39 5.24 -17.99
C TRP A 137 -13.55 4.39 -18.94
N GLY A 138 -13.53 3.08 -18.76
CA GLY A 138 -12.73 2.15 -19.54
C GLY A 138 -12.72 0.75 -18.92
N ASP A 139 -11.79 -0.09 -19.37
CA ASP A 139 -11.63 -1.47 -18.91
C ASP A 139 -10.22 -1.71 -18.34
N PHE A 140 -9.75 -0.81 -17.48
CA PHE A 140 -8.49 -0.99 -16.79
C PHE A 140 -8.65 -1.91 -15.55
N PRO A 141 -7.61 -2.71 -15.20
CA PRO A 141 -7.69 -3.68 -14.11
C PRO A 141 -8.00 -3.07 -12.74
N ILE A 142 -8.76 -3.83 -11.93
CA ILE A 142 -9.07 -3.55 -10.54
C ILE A 142 -8.25 -4.50 -9.66
N ILE A 143 -7.41 -3.95 -8.78
CA ILE A 143 -6.56 -4.69 -7.84
C ILE A 143 -7.12 -4.50 -6.44
N ALA A 144 -7.61 -5.57 -5.80
CA ALA A 144 -8.16 -5.49 -4.46
C ALA A 144 -7.08 -5.63 -3.39
N ALA A 145 -7.13 -4.82 -2.34
CA ALA A 145 -6.17 -4.79 -1.24
C ALA A 145 -6.83 -4.62 0.13
N GLY A 146 -6.21 -5.17 1.16
CA GLY A 146 -6.64 -5.00 2.55
C GLY A 146 -7.52 -6.13 3.08
N GLY A 147 -6.93 -6.95 3.95
CA GLY A 147 -7.62 -8.05 4.63
C GLY A 147 -7.63 -9.40 3.89
N ILE A 148 -7.15 -9.46 2.68
CA ILE A 148 -7.02 -10.69 1.89
C ILE A 148 -5.92 -11.55 2.52
N TRP A 149 -6.23 -12.81 2.82
CA TRP A 149 -5.35 -13.68 3.60
C TRP A 149 -4.95 -14.96 2.88
N ASP A 150 -5.91 -15.65 2.29
CA ASP A 150 -5.74 -16.96 1.68
C ASP A 150 -6.40 -17.04 0.30
N ASN A 151 -6.38 -18.22 -0.30
CA ASN A 151 -6.95 -18.46 -1.61
C ASN A 151 -8.46 -18.22 -1.65
N ASP A 152 -9.19 -18.57 -0.58
CA ASP A 152 -10.64 -18.40 -0.54
C ASP A 152 -11.01 -16.91 -0.54
N ASP A 153 -10.26 -16.08 0.18
CA ASP A 153 -10.40 -14.61 0.14
C ASP A 153 -10.12 -14.07 -1.27
N ILE A 154 -9.08 -14.59 -1.94
CA ILE A 154 -8.73 -14.20 -3.32
C ILE A 154 -9.88 -14.53 -4.26
N GLN A 155 -10.36 -15.77 -4.25
CA GLN A 155 -11.45 -16.19 -5.13
C GLN A 155 -12.72 -15.35 -4.91
N LYS A 156 -13.10 -15.17 -3.65
CA LYS A 156 -14.25 -14.36 -3.27
C LYS A 156 -14.18 -12.95 -3.84
N ILE A 157 -13.03 -12.28 -3.73
CA ILE A 157 -12.92 -10.89 -4.19
C ILE A 157 -12.83 -10.79 -5.72
N MET A 158 -12.25 -11.80 -6.38
CA MET A 158 -12.25 -11.93 -7.84
C MET A 158 -13.67 -12.12 -8.38
N GLU A 159 -14.50 -12.95 -7.73
CA GLU A 159 -15.91 -13.13 -8.09
C GLU A 159 -16.72 -11.83 -7.95
N LEU A 160 -16.32 -10.93 -7.07
CA LEU A 160 -16.93 -9.61 -6.89
C LEU A 160 -16.44 -8.56 -7.91
N GLY A 161 -15.49 -8.91 -8.76
CA GLY A 161 -15.06 -8.10 -9.90
C GLY A 161 -13.68 -7.46 -9.78
N ALA A 162 -12.82 -7.95 -8.87
CA ALA A 162 -11.40 -7.66 -8.93
C ALA A 162 -10.72 -8.52 -10.01
N ASP A 163 -9.69 -7.99 -10.65
CA ASP A 163 -8.87 -8.68 -11.64
C ASP A 163 -7.57 -9.23 -11.01
N ALA A 164 -7.14 -8.65 -9.90
CA ALA A 164 -5.96 -9.05 -9.15
C ALA A 164 -6.07 -8.67 -7.68
N VAL A 165 -5.08 -9.10 -6.87
CA VAL A 165 -5.00 -8.78 -5.44
C VAL A 165 -3.62 -8.22 -5.08
N GLN A 166 -3.58 -7.34 -4.05
CA GLN A 166 -2.37 -6.85 -3.43
C GLN A 166 -2.33 -7.25 -1.96
N LEU A 167 -1.24 -7.89 -1.54
CA LEU A 167 -1.01 -8.32 -0.17
C LEU A 167 0.26 -7.66 0.38
N GLY A 168 0.24 -7.27 1.66
CA GLY A 168 1.41 -6.72 2.35
C GLY A 168 1.76 -7.56 3.58
N THR A 169 0.87 -7.64 4.57
CA THR A 169 1.13 -8.25 5.89
C THR A 169 1.61 -9.69 5.82
N ARG A 170 1.07 -10.51 4.90
CA ARG A 170 1.54 -11.89 4.69
C ARG A 170 3.02 -11.97 4.34
N PHE A 171 3.52 -11.02 3.54
CA PHE A 171 4.92 -10.98 3.12
C PHE A 171 5.87 -10.51 4.21
N ILE A 172 5.41 -9.76 5.24
CA ILE A 172 6.22 -9.44 6.41
C ILE A 172 6.58 -10.73 7.17
N GLY A 173 5.70 -11.72 7.19
CA GLY A 173 5.89 -13.04 7.80
C GLY A 173 6.75 -14.00 6.96
N THR A 174 7.62 -13.51 6.08
CA THR A 174 8.49 -14.34 5.25
C THR A 174 9.97 -14.16 5.60
N TYR A 175 10.78 -15.20 5.30
CA TYR A 175 12.23 -15.13 5.49
C TYR A 175 12.87 -14.05 4.63
N GLU A 176 12.36 -13.83 3.42
CA GLU A 176 12.91 -12.91 2.42
C GLU A 176 12.56 -11.44 2.67
N CYS A 177 11.57 -11.16 3.53
CA CYS A 177 11.27 -9.78 3.92
C CYS A 177 12.46 -9.17 4.65
N ASP A 178 12.87 -7.97 4.25
CA ASP A 178 13.98 -7.22 4.83
C ASP A 178 13.62 -6.43 6.11
N ALA A 179 12.40 -6.60 6.62
CA ALA A 179 12.03 -6.11 7.95
C ALA A 179 12.94 -6.77 9.02
N SER A 180 13.23 -6.03 10.08
CA SER A 180 14.04 -6.55 11.18
C SER A 180 13.45 -7.82 11.79
N GLU A 181 14.29 -8.67 12.37
CA GLU A 181 13.84 -9.88 13.05
C GLU A 181 12.89 -9.56 14.21
N GLU A 182 13.10 -8.43 14.89
CA GLU A 182 12.20 -7.94 15.94
C GLU A 182 10.81 -7.64 15.38
N PHE A 183 10.70 -7.05 14.19
CA PHE A 183 9.41 -6.81 13.56
C PHE A 183 8.70 -8.14 13.25
N LYS A 184 9.41 -9.09 12.64
CA LYS A 184 8.88 -10.41 12.32
C LYS A 184 8.43 -11.14 13.60
N ASN A 185 9.23 -11.07 14.66
CA ASN A 185 8.91 -11.67 15.96
C ASN A 185 7.68 -11.03 16.61
N ILE A 186 7.54 -9.71 16.55
CA ILE A 186 6.34 -9.00 17.04
C ILE A 186 5.10 -9.48 16.26
N LEU A 187 5.21 -9.63 14.95
CA LEU A 187 4.09 -10.08 14.11
C LEU A 187 3.69 -11.53 14.42
N VAL A 188 4.68 -12.44 14.51
CA VAL A 188 4.45 -13.88 14.80
C VAL A 188 3.84 -14.12 16.18
N ASN A 189 4.14 -13.26 17.16
CA ASN A 189 3.61 -13.36 18.52
C ASN A 189 2.39 -12.47 18.78
N ALA A 190 1.88 -11.76 17.77
CA ALA A 190 0.73 -10.89 17.94
C ALA A 190 -0.56 -11.70 18.08
N GLU A 191 -1.36 -11.37 19.08
CA GLU A 191 -2.73 -11.85 19.22
C GLU A 191 -3.72 -10.90 18.53
N LYS A 192 -4.97 -11.34 18.37
CA LYS A 192 -6.00 -10.54 17.69
C LYS A 192 -6.22 -9.18 18.37
N GLU A 193 -6.16 -9.16 19.68
CA GLU A 193 -6.34 -8.00 20.57
C GLU A 193 -5.15 -7.02 20.50
N ASP A 194 -4.03 -7.46 19.95
CA ASP A 194 -2.86 -6.61 19.71
C ASP A 194 -2.97 -5.82 18.40
N ILE A 195 -3.88 -6.17 17.50
CA ILE A 195 -4.11 -5.42 16.28
C ILE A 195 -5.06 -4.26 16.59
N VAL A 196 -4.52 -3.04 16.64
CA VAL A 196 -5.25 -1.86 17.10
C VAL A 196 -5.26 -0.73 16.08
N ILE A 197 -6.26 0.15 16.21
CA ILE A 197 -6.32 1.41 15.45
C ILE A 197 -5.73 2.52 16.32
N VAL A 198 -4.78 3.27 15.74
CA VAL A 198 -4.11 4.40 16.38
C VAL A 198 -4.41 5.70 15.65
N LYS A 199 -4.48 6.80 16.37
CA LYS A 199 -4.47 8.15 15.78
C LYS A 199 -3.08 8.41 15.21
N SER A 200 -3.03 8.99 14.02
CA SER A 200 -1.75 9.28 13.37
C SER A 200 -1.53 10.78 13.17
N PRO A 201 -0.28 11.24 13.19
CA PRO A 201 0.09 12.62 12.89
C PRO A 201 -0.39 13.14 11.54
N VAL A 202 -0.70 12.22 10.62
CA VAL A 202 -1.15 12.56 9.26
C VAL A 202 -2.66 12.77 9.15
N GLY A 203 -3.40 12.69 10.27
CA GLY A 203 -4.83 12.96 10.32
C GLY A 203 -5.74 11.78 9.99
N TYR A 204 -5.19 10.67 9.49
CA TYR A 204 -5.91 9.42 9.23
C TYR A 204 -5.65 8.40 10.34
N PRO A 205 -6.61 7.51 10.68
CA PRO A 205 -6.35 6.40 11.58
C PRO A 205 -5.34 5.43 10.94
N GLY A 206 -4.52 4.77 11.77
CA GLY A 206 -3.57 3.75 11.32
C GLY A 206 -3.81 2.42 12.01
N ARG A 207 -3.66 1.30 11.31
CA ARG A 207 -3.73 -0.03 11.90
C ARG A 207 -2.32 -0.56 12.19
N SER A 208 -2.07 -0.95 13.42
CA SER A 208 -0.75 -1.31 13.93
C SER A 208 -0.84 -2.41 14.97
N ILE A 209 0.28 -3.09 15.22
CA ILE A 209 0.44 -3.99 16.36
C ILE A 209 0.71 -3.15 17.60
N LYS A 210 0.04 -3.47 18.70
CA LYS A 210 0.13 -2.78 20.00
C LYS A 210 1.45 -3.06 20.69
N THR A 211 2.36 -2.08 20.68
CA THR A 211 3.67 -2.14 21.34
C THR A 211 3.73 -1.20 22.54
N ASN A 212 4.89 -1.14 23.21
CA ASN A 212 5.14 -0.21 24.30
C ASN A 212 5.00 1.25 23.87
N LEU A 213 5.37 1.60 22.63
CA LEU A 213 5.09 2.93 22.09
C LEU A 213 3.59 3.28 22.25
N ILE A 214 2.71 2.42 21.73
CA ILE A 214 1.25 2.70 21.74
C ILE A 214 0.69 2.73 23.15
N LYS A 215 1.13 1.81 24.03
CA LYS A 215 0.71 1.77 25.44
C LYS A 215 1.08 3.02 26.23
N ASN A 216 2.19 3.67 25.87
CA ASN A 216 2.78 4.80 26.59
C ASN A 216 2.61 6.15 25.89
N LEU A 217 1.79 6.21 24.82
CA LEU A 217 1.55 7.47 24.10
C LEU A 217 1.02 8.56 25.03
N LYS A 218 1.66 9.73 24.97
CA LYS A 218 1.21 10.94 25.65
C LYS A 218 0.88 11.97 24.59
N ALA A 219 -0.40 12.30 24.47
CA ALA A 219 -0.87 13.40 23.62
C ALA A 219 -0.26 14.74 24.10
N ASP A 220 -0.26 15.71 23.20
CA ASP A 220 0.25 17.07 23.44
C ASP A 220 1.73 17.13 23.90
N ASN A 221 2.56 16.19 23.40
CA ASN A 221 3.97 16.12 23.73
C ASN A 221 4.79 17.18 22.98
N GLN A 222 5.05 18.32 23.64
CA GLN A 222 5.80 19.44 23.10
C GLN A 222 7.31 19.17 22.91
N ALA A 223 7.83 18.08 23.45
CA ALA A 223 9.24 17.70 23.27
C ALA A 223 9.54 17.16 21.86
N ILE A 224 8.51 16.79 21.10
CA ILE A 224 8.68 16.27 19.74
C ILE A 224 9.09 17.40 18.80
N LYS A 225 10.28 17.25 18.21
CA LYS A 225 10.83 18.17 17.21
C LYS A 225 10.66 17.60 15.81
N CYS A 226 10.23 18.43 14.87
CA CYS A 226 10.20 18.10 13.46
C CYS A 226 11.50 18.54 12.79
N TYR A 227 12.17 17.62 12.12
CA TYR A 227 13.43 17.90 11.42
C TYR A 227 13.29 17.83 9.90
N SER A 228 12.31 17.09 9.38
CA SER A 228 12.24 16.75 7.95
C SER A 228 11.04 17.36 7.23
N ASN A 229 10.03 17.88 7.94
CA ASN A 229 8.80 18.37 7.32
C ASN A 229 8.28 17.44 6.21
N CYS A 230 8.25 16.13 6.49
CA CYS A 230 8.10 15.09 5.48
C CYS A 230 6.67 14.97 4.91
N ILE A 231 5.64 15.27 5.70
CA ILE A 231 4.23 15.03 5.37
C ILE A 231 3.42 16.30 5.63
N ALA A 232 2.71 16.77 4.61
CA ALA A 232 1.93 18.01 4.67
C ALA A 232 0.89 18.04 5.81
N PRO A 233 0.05 17.02 6.04
CA PRO A 233 -0.95 17.05 7.11
C PRO A 233 -0.36 17.15 8.53
N CYS A 234 0.89 16.78 8.74
CA CYS A 234 1.56 16.88 10.04
C CYS A 234 1.93 18.34 10.40
N ASN A 235 1.97 19.23 9.41
CA ASN A 235 2.21 20.66 9.58
C ASN A 235 3.40 20.96 10.52
N LEU A 236 4.61 20.74 10.04
CA LEU A 236 5.85 21.01 10.81
C LEU A 236 5.90 20.38 12.21
N GLY A 237 5.27 19.21 12.36
CA GLY A 237 5.28 18.46 13.62
C GLY A 237 4.12 18.77 14.56
N GLU A 238 3.20 19.65 14.21
CA GLU A 238 1.98 19.88 15.00
C GLU A 238 1.18 18.60 15.21
N GLY A 239 0.92 17.86 14.13
CA GLY A 239 0.25 16.56 14.20
C GLY A 239 0.98 15.57 15.09
N ALA A 240 2.32 15.50 14.99
CA ALA A 240 3.14 14.63 15.81
C ALA A 240 3.03 14.99 17.32
N ARG A 241 3.08 16.27 17.67
CA ARG A 241 2.91 16.72 19.05
C ARG A 241 1.53 16.37 19.60
N LYS A 242 0.45 16.58 18.80
CA LYS A 242 -0.93 16.28 19.21
C LYS A 242 -1.14 14.80 19.55
N VAL A 243 -0.57 13.88 18.74
CA VAL A 243 -0.76 12.44 18.95
C VAL A 243 0.33 11.80 19.82
N GLY A 244 1.45 12.48 20.05
CA GLY A 244 2.51 12.03 20.95
C GLY A 244 3.65 11.26 20.29
N PHE A 245 3.72 11.17 18.94
CA PHE A 245 4.83 10.53 18.22
C PHE A 245 5.06 11.13 16.83
N CYS A 246 6.29 11.02 16.32
CA CYS A 246 6.63 11.39 14.95
C CYS A 246 6.55 10.14 14.06
N ILE A 247 5.67 10.16 13.05
CA ILE A 247 5.45 8.99 12.18
C ILE A 247 6.72 8.53 11.47
N ALA A 248 7.51 9.43 10.92
CA ALA A 248 8.72 9.09 10.19
C ALA A 248 9.76 8.41 11.11
N ASN A 249 9.94 8.95 12.33
CA ASN A 249 10.86 8.36 13.29
C ASN A 249 10.40 6.98 13.75
N CYS A 250 9.12 6.83 14.11
CA CYS A 250 8.60 5.55 14.60
C CYS A 250 8.58 4.47 13.52
N LEU A 251 8.33 4.81 12.24
CA LEU A 251 8.47 3.86 11.13
C LEU A 251 9.94 3.48 10.89
N GLY A 252 10.86 4.44 10.97
CA GLY A 252 12.30 4.16 10.91
C GLY A 252 12.77 3.29 12.08
N ASP A 253 12.24 3.53 13.27
CA ASP A 253 12.56 2.72 14.46
C ASP A 253 12.01 1.29 14.32
N SER A 254 10.81 1.09 13.76
CA SER A 254 10.28 -0.26 13.50
C SER A 254 11.12 -1.03 12.47
N TYR A 255 11.55 -0.37 11.40
CA TYR A 255 12.46 -0.96 10.43
C TYR A 255 13.79 -1.41 11.05
N ASN A 256 14.33 -0.62 12.00
CA ASN A 256 15.56 -0.91 12.70
C ASN A 256 15.37 -1.82 13.93
N GLY A 257 14.21 -2.40 14.16
CA GLY A 257 13.94 -3.33 15.25
C GLY A 257 13.81 -2.71 16.65
N LYS A 258 13.63 -1.39 16.75
CA LYS A 258 13.46 -0.71 18.03
C LYS A 258 12.03 -0.87 18.55
N VAL A 259 11.80 -1.94 19.31
CA VAL A 259 10.47 -2.37 19.77
C VAL A 259 9.74 -1.33 20.63
N ASP A 260 10.47 -0.60 21.45
CA ASP A 260 9.88 0.35 22.42
C ASP A 260 9.44 1.67 21.78
N THR A 261 10.04 2.05 20.64
CA THR A 261 9.79 3.33 19.97
C THR A 261 9.25 3.17 18.54
N GLY A 262 9.25 1.94 18.01
CA GLY A 262 8.78 1.60 16.68
C GLY A 262 7.25 1.51 16.59
N LEU A 263 6.71 1.95 15.45
CA LEU A 263 5.31 1.76 15.06
C LEU A 263 5.24 0.64 14.03
N PHE A 264 4.68 -0.50 14.40
CA PHE A 264 4.67 -1.72 13.60
C PHE A 264 3.33 -1.87 12.89
N PHE A 265 3.24 -1.40 11.66
CA PHE A 265 2.02 -1.50 10.87
C PHE A 265 1.73 -2.95 10.46
N SER A 266 0.47 -3.35 10.59
CA SER A 266 -0.03 -4.65 10.19
C SER A 266 -1.50 -4.56 9.79
N GLY A 267 -1.94 -5.35 8.82
CA GLY A 267 -3.36 -5.53 8.51
C GLY A 267 -4.10 -6.25 9.63
N GLU A 268 -5.43 -6.22 9.55
CA GLU A 268 -6.32 -6.82 10.55
C GLU A 268 -6.01 -8.30 10.81
N ASN A 269 -5.65 -9.03 9.75
CA ASN A 269 -5.34 -10.46 9.82
C ASN A 269 -3.88 -10.79 10.26
N GLY A 270 -3.07 -9.78 10.65
CA GLY A 270 -1.67 -10.00 11.01
C GLY A 270 -1.44 -11.01 12.13
N TYR A 271 -2.35 -11.08 13.10
CA TYR A 271 -2.30 -12.06 14.19
C TYR A 271 -2.37 -13.53 13.73
N ARG A 272 -2.76 -13.79 12.47
CA ARG A 272 -2.79 -15.14 11.89
C ARG A 272 -1.41 -15.63 11.43
N VAL A 273 -0.41 -14.76 11.39
CA VAL A 273 1.00 -15.14 11.13
C VAL A 273 1.55 -15.80 12.40
N ASN A 274 1.67 -17.12 12.39
CA ASN A 274 2.14 -17.90 13.55
C ASN A 274 3.53 -18.48 13.37
N LYS A 275 4.14 -18.32 12.20
CA LYS A 275 5.50 -18.74 11.86
C LYS A 275 5.98 -17.99 10.63
N LEU A 276 7.30 -17.93 10.45
CA LEU A 276 7.89 -17.48 9.20
C LEU A 276 7.87 -18.62 8.17
N ILE A 277 7.59 -18.27 6.92
CA ILE A 277 7.62 -19.19 5.78
C ILE A 277 8.42 -18.56 4.63
N SER A 278 8.77 -19.34 3.60
CA SER A 278 9.35 -18.75 2.40
C SER A 278 8.31 -18.02 1.56
N VAL A 279 8.73 -17.07 0.72
CA VAL A 279 7.84 -16.45 -0.27
C VAL A 279 7.28 -17.51 -1.23
N GLU A 280 8.07 -18.52 -1.59
CA GLU A 280 7.63 -19.63 -2.43
C GLU A 280 6.47 -20.40 -1.78
N ASP A 281 6.61 -20.78 -0.51
CA ASP A 281 5.53 -21.47 0.23
C ASP A 281 4.29 -20.58 0.34
N LEU A 282 4.47 -19.28 0.63
CA LEU A 282 3.37 -18.34 0.69
C LEU A 282 2.63 -18.25 -0.64
N ILE A 283 3.33 -18.10 -1.74
CA ILE A 283 2.71 -18.05 -3.07
C ILE A 283 1.95 -19.36 -3.36
N ASN A 284 2.55 -20.52 -3.03
CA ASN A 284 1.88 -21.81 -3.20
C ASN A 284 0.59 -21.91 -2.37
N GLU A 285 0.58 -21.42 -1.12
CA GLU A 285 -0.65 -21.32 -0.31
C GLU A 285 -1.71 -20.44 -0.98
N LEU A 286 -1.31 -19.28 -1.53
CA LEU A 286 -2.22 -18.31 -2.10
C LEU A 286 -2.86 -18.77 -3.42
N ILE A 287 -2.14 -19.55 -4.24
CA ILE A 287 -2.63 -20.00 -5.55
C ILE A 287 -3.25 -21.41 -5.52
N THR A 288 -3.12 -22.17 -4.43
CA THR A 288 -3.66 -23.52 -4.31
C THR A 288 -4.86 -23.52 -3.34
N PRO A 289 -6.02 -24.02 -3.70
CA PRO A 289 -6.39 -24.58 -5.01
C PRO A 289 -7.07 -23.54 -5.91
N CYS A 290 -6.35 -22.72 -6.62
CA CYS A 290 -6.98 -21.98 -7.72
C CYS A 290 -7.63 -22.96 -8.67
N ARG A 291 -8.87 -22.69 -9.09
CA ARG A 291 -9.51 -23.48 -10.16
C ARG A 291 -8.53 -23.47 -11.35
N LYS A 292 -8.31 -24.67 -11.94
CA LYS A 292 -7.42 -24.82 -13.11
C LYS A 292 -7.74 -23.84 -14.24
N ASP A 293 -8.98 -23.39 -14.33
CA ASP A 293 -9.51 -22.45 -15.33
C ASP A 293 -8.96 -21.02 -15.16
N ILE A 294 -8.52 -20.63 -13.95
CA ILE A 294 -7.89 -19.33 -13.70
C ILE A 294 -6.39 -19.38 -13.98
N ILE A 295 -5.75 -20.54 -13.73
CA ILE A 295 -4.31 -20.73 -13.99
C ILE A 295 -3.99 -20.77 -15.49
N VAL A 296 -4.92 -21.26 -16.33
CA VAL A 296 -4.71 -21.32 -17.79
C VAL A 296 -4.59 -19.92 -18.40
N ASN A 297 -5.21 -18.89 -17.80
CA ASN A 297 -5.06 -17.50 -18.25
C ASN A 297 -3.80 -16.80 -17.74
N ILE A 298 -3.02 -17.45 -16.85
CA ILE A 298 -1.71 -16.97 -16.36
C ILE A 298 -0.57 -17.87 -16.91
N SER A 299 -0.82 -18.65 -17.94
CA SER A 299 0.28 -19.34 -18.65
C SER A 299 1.25 -18.29 -19.19
N THR A 300 2.54 -18.59 -19.07
CA THR A 300 3.65 -17.70 -19.46
C THR A 300 3.57 -17.18 -20.90
N GLU A 301 2.79 -17.82 -21.77
CA GLU A 301 2.53 -17.37 -23.14
C GLU A 301 1.59 -16.16 -23.21
N ASN A 302 0.59 -16.06 -22.33
CA ASN A 302 -0.31 -14.88 -22.29
C ASN A 302 0.29 -13.68 -21.54
N ILE A 303 1.27 -13.91 -20.65
CA ILE A 303 2.00 -12.81 -20.00
C ILE A 303 2.92 -12.10 -21.01
N ILE A 304 3.44 -12.84 -22.01
CA ILE A 304 4.33 -12.27 -23.02
C ILE A 304 3.53 -11.53 -24.11
N GLU A 305 2.35 -11.99 -24.47
CA GLU A 305 1.52 -11.30 -25.48
C GLU A 305 0.78 -10.07 -24.92
N ASN A 306 0.38 -10.07 -23.64
CA ASN A 306 -0.25 -8.91 -23.01
C ASN A 306 0.75 -7.86 -22.47
N THR A 307 2.05 -8.18 -22.33
CA THR A 307 3.08 -7.20 -21.98
C THR A 307 3.66 -6.43 -23.18
N VAL A 308 3.26 -6.77 -24.40
CA VAL A 308 3.68 -6.05 -25.63
C VAL A 308 2.62 -5.02 -26.08
N ASN A 309 1.44 -5.00 -25.45
CA ASN A 309 0.35 -4.04 -25.75
C ASN A 309 0.03 -3.08 -24.60
N PHE A 310 0.99 -2.85 -23.69
CA PHE A 310 0.93 -1.77 -22.71
C PHE A 310 2.09 -0.81 -22.88
#